data_3d159a7a9c5e0be84024964cde51a851
#
_entry.id   3d159a7a9c5e0be84024964cde51a851
#
_cell.length_a   1.000
_cell.length_b   1.000
_cell.length_c   1.000
_cell.angle_alpha   90.00
_cell.angle_beta   90.00
_cell.angle_gamma   90.00
#
_symmetry.space_group_name_H-M   'P 1'
#
loop_
_entity.id
_entity.type
_entity.pdbx_description
1 polymer ?
#
loop_
_entity_poly.entity_id
_entity_poly.type
_entity_poly.pdbx_seq_one_letter_code
_entity_poly.pdbx_strand_id
1 'polypeptide(L)'
;MQLKNKLALVTGAASGIGKEIARQFVAQGAKVAIADLNLEAARVAANEIDPSGGATLAIQMDVTGEAEVSAGFEEVYRRFGGIDVLVSNAGIQIVSPVDQFEFGDWKKMLAIHLDGAFLTTRAALRHMYAQGRGGSIIYIGSAHSKEASKLKAPYVTAKHGLIGLAKVVAKEGAEQGVRANVVCPGFVRTPLVEKQIPEQAKELGISEDDVIKNVMLKETVDGEFTTLDDVARCAVFLASFPSNALTGQSIVVSHGWAMR
;
A
#
# COMPACT_ATOMS: atom_id res chain seq x y z
N MET A 1 -7.31 7.93 -20.40
CA MET A 1 -6.18 7.23 -19.76
C MET A 1 -5.38 8.25 -18.95
N GLN A 2 -5.57 8.22 -17.64
CA GLN A 2 -5.01 9.20 -16.70
C GLN A 2 -3.51 8.98 -16.40
N LEU A 3 -3.01 7.76 -16.61
CA LEU A 3 -1.63 7.37 -16.32
C LEU A 3 -0.86 6.97 -17.59
N LYS A 4 -1.27 7.49 -18.73
CA LYS A 4 -0.61 7.20 -20.03
C LYS A 4 0.89 7.47 -19.92
N ASN A 5 1.71 6.47 -20.27
CA ASN A 5 3.18 6.50 -20.24
C ASN A 5 3.79 6.66 -18.85
N LYS A 6 3.05 6.54 -17.76
CA LYS A 6 3.60 6.51 -16.40
C LYS A 6 4.21 5.13 -16.10
N LEU A 7 5.27 5.15 -15.34
CA LEU A 7 6.05 3.98 -14.93
C LEU A 7 5.86 3.80 -13.42
N ALA A 8 5.19 2.73 -13.01
CA ALA A 8 4.83 2.51 -11.62
C ALA A 8 5.47 1.23 -11.05
N LEU A 9 5.77 1.27 -9.76
CA LEU A 9 6.11 0.09 -8.95
C LEU A 9 5.10 -0.03 -7.82
N VAL A 10 4.52 -1.22 -7.64
CA VAL A 10 3.58 -1.53 -6.55
C VAL A 10 4.13 -2.70 -5.75
N THR A 11 4.32 -2.53 -4.44
CA THR A 11 4.81 -3.60 -3.55
C THR A 11 3.66 -4.41 -2.96
N GLY A 12 3.88 -5.72 -2.72
CA GLY A 12 2.82 -6.63 -2.27
C GLY A 12 1.70 -6.73 -3.29
N ALA A 13 2.05 -6.73 -4.59
CA ALA A 13 1.09 -6.58 -5.67
C ALA A 13 0.64 -7.90 -6.31
N ALA A 14 1.02 -9.05 -5.74
CA ALA A 14 0.54 -10.35 -6.21
C ALA A 14 -0.93 -10.62 -5.85
N SER A 15 -1.51 -9.88 -4.90
CA SER A 15 -2.88 -10.08 -4.43
C SER A 15 -3.52 -8.82 -3.86
N GLY A 16 -4.81 -8.89 -3.53
CA GLY A 16 -5.54 -7.88 -2.76
C GLY A 16 -5.47 -6.46 -3.34
N ILE A 17 -5.28 -5.47 -2.47
CA ILE A 17 -5.25 -4.05 -2.81
C ILE A 17 -4.14 -3.74 -3.82
N GLY A 18 -2.93 -4.27 -3.61
CA GLY A 18 -1.80 -4.01 -4.50
C GLY A 18 -2.04 -4.51 -5.93
N LYS A 19 -2.59 -5.71 -6.08
CA LYS A 19 -2.96 -6.27 -7.39
C LYS A 19 -4.03 -5.44 -8.09
N GLU A 20 -5.06 -5.02 -7.36
CA GLU A 20 -6.12 -4.19 -7.94
C GLU A 20 -5.61 -2.81 -8.36
N ILE A 21 -4.73 -2.18 -7.56
CA ILE A 21 -4.08 -0.93 -7.95
C ILE A 21 -3.26 -1.12 -9.23
N ALA A 22 -2.46 -2.20 -9.31
CA ALA A 22 -1.67 -2.51 -10.50
C ALA A 22 -2.57 -2.69 -11.73
N ARG A 23 -3.69 -3.43 -11.60
CA ARG A 23 -4.68 -3.65 -12.66
C ARG A 23 -5.27 -2.32 -13.17
N GLN A 24 -5.68 -1.44 -12.27
CA GLN A 24 -6.24 -0.15 -12.66
C GLN A 24 -5.20 0.80 -13.26
N PHE A 25 -3.98 0.77 -12.75
CA PHE A 25 -2.89 1.57 -13.33
C PHE A 25 -2.62 1.14 -14.78
N VAL A 26 -2.56 -0.16 -15.07
CA VAL A 26 -2.44 -0.67 -16.45
C VAL A 26 -3.63 -0.24 -17.30
N ALA A 27 -4.86 -0.38 -16.80
CA ALA A 27 -6.07 0.06 -17.49
C ALA A 27 -6.07 1.57 -17.78
N GLN A 28 -5.36 2.38 -16.97
CA GLN A 28 -5.16 3.81 -17.19
C GLN A 28 -3.91 4.14 -18.05
N GLY A 29 -3.23 3.14 -18.60
CA GLY A 29 -2.14 3.30 -19.56
C GLY A 29 -0.74 3.38 -18.95
N ALA A 30 -0.57 3.00 -17.69
CA ALA A 30 0.75 2.87 -17.06
C ALA A 30 1.42 1.55 -17.43
N LYS A 31 2.76 1.51 -17.35
CA LYS A 31 3.52 0.27 -17.16
C LYS A 31 3.74 0.05 -15.67
N VAL A 32 3.53 -1.17 -15.19
CA VAL A 32 3.53 -1.47 -13.75
C VAL A 32 4.46 -2.63 -13.42
N ALA A 33 5.41 -2.39 -12.53
CA ALA A 33 6.16 -3.44 -11.88
C ALA A 33 5.37 -3.99 -10.68
N ILE A 34 5.07 -5.27 -10.72
CA ILE A 34 4.37 -6.04 -9.70
C ILE A 34 5.44 -6.67 -8.81
N ALA A 35 5.75 -5.99 -7.71
CA ALA A 35 6.77 -6.44 -6.77
C ALA A 35 6.13 -7.22 -5.62
N ASP A 36 6.63 -8.43 -5.38
CA ASP A 36 6.15 -9.28 -4.29
C ASP A 36 7.28 -10.18 -3.77
N LEU A 37 7.18 -10.63 -2.52
CA LEU A 37 8.09 -11.62 -1.95
C LEU A 37 8.03 -12.94 -2.73
N ASN A 38 6.84 -13.32 -3.20
CA ASN A 38 6.58 -14.51 -4.00
C ASN A 38 6.59 -14.17 -5.50
N LEU A 39 7.71 -14.45 -6.16
CA LEU A 39 7.89 -14.18 -7.59
C LEU A 39 6.85 -14.88 -8.46
N GLU A 40 6.51 -16.14 -8.17
CA GLU A 40 5.53 -16.88 -8.98
C GLU A 40 4.14 -16.30 -8.87
N ALA A 41 3.72 -15.89 -7.67
CA ALA A 41 2.46 -15.17 -7.50
C ALA A 41 2.47 -13.81 -8.23
N ALA A 42 3.61 -13.10 -8.22
CA ALA A 42 3.77 -11.85 -8.97
C ALA A 42 3.66 -12.08 -10.49
N ARG A 43 4.25 -13.18 -11.01
CA ARG A 43 4.14 -13.57 -12.43
C ARG A 43 2.70 -13.90 -12.83
N VAL A 44 2.00 -14.66 -12.00
CA VAL A 44 0.58 -14.96 -12.21
C VAL A 44 -0.23 -13.67 -12.27
N ALA A 45 -0.07 -12.79 -11.30
CA ALA A 45 -0.78 -11.51 -11.26
C ALA A 45 -0.44 -10.63 -12.49
N ALA A 46 0.83 -10.58 -12.89
CA ALA A 46 1.27 -9.82 -14.06
C ALA A 46 0.59 -10.33 -15.34
N ASN A 47 0.55 -11.64 -15.53
CA ASN A 47 -0.08 -12.27 -16.71
C ASN A 47 -1.62 -12.09 -16.71
N GLU A 48 -2.27 -12.16 -15.55
CA GLU A 48 -3.72 -11.91 -15.45
C GLU A 48 -4.09 -10.45 -15.75
N ILE A 49 -3.23 -9.50 -15.35
CA ILE A 49 -3.45 -8.07 -15.60
C ILE A 49 -3.16 -7.70 -17.05
N ASP A 50 -2.08 -8.23 -17.60
CA ASP A 50 -1.66 -7.98 -18.98
C ASP A 50 -1.13 -9.27 -19.63
N PRO A 51 -2.03 -10.07 -20.22
CA PRO A 51 -1.63 -11.30 -20.93
C PRO A 51 -0.68 -11.05 -22.12
N SER A 52 -0.63 -9.83 -22.65
CA SER A 52 0.26 -9.45 -23.74
C SER A 52 1.71 -9.25 -23.28
N GLY A 53 1.95 -9.03 -21.98
CA GLY A 53 3.26 -8.86 -21.37
C GLY A 53 3.96 -7.52 -21.67
N GLY A 54 3.25 -6.55 -22.24
CA GLY A 54 3.84 -5.26 -22.63
C GLY A 54 3.80 -4.19 -21.53
N ALA A 55 2.82 -4.28 -20.63
CA ALA A 55 2.54 -3.27 -19.60
C ALA A 55 2.91 -3.72 -18.19
N THR A 56 3.21 -5.00 -17.96
CA THR A 56 3.54 -5.51 -16.62
C THR A 56 4.94 -6.11 -16.54
N LEU A 57 5.54 -6.09 -15.34
CA LEU A 57 6.82 -6.70 -15.01
C LEU A 57 6.75 -7.31 -13.62
N ALA A 58 6.90 -8.62 -13.47
CA ALA A 58 6.98 -9.28 -12.17
C ALA A 58 8.39 -9.16 -11.59
N ILE A 59 8.48 -8.73 -10.32
CA ILE A 59 9.73 -8.54 -9.58
C ILE A 59 9.65 -9.27 -8.24
N GLN A 60 10.63 -10.09 -7.93
CA GLN A 60 10.82 -10.59 -6.57
C GLN A 60 11.43 -9.48 -5.70
N MET A 61 10.80 -9.17 -4.57
CA MET A 61 11.28 -8.14 -3.66
C MET A 61 10.83 -8.40 -2.23
N ASP A 62 11.78 -8.65 -1.34
CA ASP A 62 11.54 -8.47 0.09
C ASP A 62 11.76 -7.01 0.44
N VAL A 63 10.67 -6.32 0.85
CA VAL A 63 10.75 -4.90 1.20
C VAL A 63 11.58 -4.64 2.45
N THR A 64 11.87 -5.65 3.26
CA THR A 64 12.70 -5.56 4.46
C THR A 64 14.19 -5.65 4.17
N GLY A 65 14.55 -6.10 2.96
CA GLY A 65 15.93 -6.23 2.50
C GLY A 65 16.39 -5.03 1.67
N GLU A 66 17.38 -4.29 2.16
CA GLU A 66 17.90 -3.11 1.44
C GLU A 66 18.47 -3.47 0.06
N ALA A 67 19.17 -4.61 -0.03
CA ALA A 67 19.76 -5.08 -1.28
C ALA A 67 18.69 -5.49 -2.30
N GLU A 68 17.65 -6.21 -1.85
CA GLU A 68 16.55 -6.66 -2.69
C GLU A 68 15.72 -5.47 -3.20
N VAL A 69 15.45 -4.50 -2.34
CA VAL A 69 14.78 -3.24 -2.75
C VAL A 69 15.61 -2.53 -3.80
N SER A 70 16.91 -2.34 -3.57
CA SER A 70 17.79 -1.65 -4.53
C SER A 70 17.82 -2.40 -5.87
N ALA A 71 18.03 -3.72 -5.86
CA ALA A 71 18.06 -4.52 -7.08
C ALA A 71 16.73 -4.49 -7.84
N GLY A 72 15.59 -4.54 -7.14
CA GLY A 72 14.27 -4.44 -7.76
C GLY A 72 14.03 -3.10 -8.44
N PHE A 73 14.42 -1.98 -7.83
CA PHE A 73 14.32 -0.66 -8.43
C PHE A 73 15.23 -0.49 -9.64
N GLU A 74 16.46 -1.02 -9.61
CA GLU A 74 17.37 -1.02 -10.77
C GLU A 74 16.81 -1.84 -11.93
N GLU A 75 16.20 -3.00 -11.65
CA GLU A 75 15.55 -3.81 -12.69
C GLU A 75 14.38 -3.08 -13.34
N VAL A 76 13.53 -2.40 -12.55
CA VAL A 76 12.43 -1.58 -13.08
C VAL A 76 12.98 -0.45 -13.94
N TYR A 77 14.02 0.25 -13.48
CA TYR A 77 14.65 1.33 -14.23
C TYR A 77 15.22 0.82 -15.57
N ARG A 78 15.92 -0.31 -15.53
CA ARG A 78 16.50 -0.96 -16.72
C ARG A 78 15.44 -1.36 -17.75
N ARG A 79 14.29 -1.86 -17.30
CA ARG A 79 13.22 -2.38 -18.16
C ARG A 79 12.26 -1.32 -18.65
N PHE A 80 11.94 -0.36 -17.84
CA PHE A 80 10.95 0.68 -18.15
C PHE A 80 11.59 2.02 -18.50
N GLY A 81 12.83 2.28 -18.11
CA GLY A 81 13.53 3.56 -18.33
C GLY A 81 13.20 4.59 -17.27
N GLY A 82 12.61 4.23 -16.15
CA GLY A 82 12.30 5.15 -15.07
C GLY A 82 11.27 4.66 -14.08
N ILE A 83 10.94 5.53 -13.09
CA ILE A 83 9.91 5.31 -12.08
C ILE A 83 9.22 6.63 -11.81
N ASP A 84 7.93 6.74 -12.12
CA ASP A 84 7.12 7.94 -11.90
C ASP A 84 6.20 7.80 -10.68
N VAL A 85 5.82 6.55 -10.34
CA VAL A 85 4.90 6.27 -9.22
C VAL A 85 5.42 5.11 -8.39
N LEU A 86 5.50 5.29 -7.09
CA LEU A 86 5.65 4.22 -6.10
C LEU A 86 4.33 4.05 -5.34
N VAL A 87 3.84 2.81 -5.26
CA VAL A 87 2.80 2.43 -4.30
C VAL A 87 3.41 1.48 -3.26
N SER A 88 3.64 1.99 -2.06
CA SER A 88 4.12 1.21 -0.91
C SER A 88 2.92 0.56 -0.22
N ASN A 89 2.65 -0.70 -0.59
CA ASN A 89 1.46 -1.44 -0.17
C ASN A 89 1.79 -2.71 0.64
N ALA A 90 2.96 -3.31 0.48
CA ALA A 90 3.33 -4.55 1.17
C ALA A 90 3.03 -4.50 2.67
N GLY A 91 2.42 -5.55 3.19
CA GLY A 91 2.03 -5.60 4.59
C GLY A 91 1.45 -6.94 5.00
N ILE A 92 1.48 -7.18 6.31
CA ILE A 92 0.90 -8.35 6.98
C ILE A 92 0.05 -7.91 8.18
N GLN A 93 -0.72 -8.82 8.73
CA GLN A 93 -1.42 -8.59 10.00
C GLN A 93 -1.22 -9.78 10.93
N ILE A 94 -0.90 -9.47 12.19
CA ILE A 94 -0.91 -10.40 13.32
C ILE A 94 -1.74 -9.73 14.40
N VAL A 95 -2.66 -10.47 15.02
CA VAL A 95 -3.55 -9.97 16.07
C VAL A 95 -3.19 -10.62 17.39
N SER A 96 -2.99 -9.81 18.43
CA SER A 96 -2.76 -10.26 19.80
C SER A 96 -2.93 -9.09 20.78
N PRO A 97 -3.32 -9.33 22.04
CA PRO A 97 -3.26 -8.31 23.08
C PRO A 97 -1.83 -7.75 23.25
N VAL A 98 -1.72 -6.48 23.63
CA VAL A 98 -0.40 -5.80 23.76
C VAL A 98 0.53 -6.51 24.73
N ASP A 99 0.00 -6.96 25.86
CA ASP A 99 0.73 -7.66 26.93
C ASP A 99 1.18 -9.07 26.56
N GLN A 100 0.59 -9.65 25.50
CA GLN A 100 0.89 -10.99 24.99
C GLN A 100 1.54 -10.97 23.60
N PHE A 101 1.81 -9.77 23.05
CA PHE A 101 2.34 -9.63 21.71
C PHE A 101 3.82 -10.04 21.67
N GLU A 102 4.16 -11.08 20.93
CA GLU A 102 5.54 -11.55 20.78
C GLU A 102 6.41 -10.47 20.16
N PHE A 103 7.56 -10.17 20.79
CA PHE A 103 8.46 -9.11 20.34
C PHE A 103 9.04 -9.37 18.93
N GLY A 104 9.21 -10.65 18.56
CA GLY A 104 9.59 -11.05 17.21
C GLY A 104 8.57 -10.62 16.15
N ASP A 105 7.30 -10.83 16.44
CA ASP A 105 6.19 -10.45 15.55
C ASP A 105 6.00 -8.93 15.49
N TRP A 106 6.17 -8.23 16.62
CA TRP A 106 6.23 -6.77 16.65
C TRP A 106 7.29 -6.24 15.69
N LYS A 107 8.54 -6.71 15.81
CA LYS A 107 9.64 -6.30 14.93
C LYS A 107 9.36 -6.64 13.46
N LYS A 108 8.87 -7.84 13.19
CA LYS A 108 8.53 -8.29 11.84
C LYS A 108 7.49 -7.37 11.19
N MET A 109 6.45 -7.00 11.91
CA MET A 109 5.42 -6.11 11.39
C MET A 109 5.97 -4.71 11.12
N LEU A 110 6.76 -4.14 12.03
CA LEU A 110 7.38 -2.83 11.80
C LEU A 110 8.36 -2.86 10.62
N ALA A 111 9.18 -3.91 10.52
CA ALA A 111 10.11 -4.08 9.40
C ALA A 111 9.38 -4.07 8.04
N ILE A 112 8.26 -4.79 7.90
CA ILE A 112 7.52 -4.85 6.64
C ILE A 112 6.81 -3.53 6.36
N HIS A 113 6.05 -3.00 7.34
CA HIS A 113 5.18 -1.85 7.12
C HIS A 113 5.88 -0.50 7.13
N LEU A 114 6.91 -0.35 7.96
CA LEU A 114 7.55 0.95 8.20
C LEU A 114 8.95 1.01 7.59
N ASP A 115 9.83 0.05 7.94
CA ASP A 115 11.19 0.03 7.37
C ASP A 115 11.13 -0.25 5.86
N GLY A 116 10.26 -1.17 5.42
CA GLY A 116 10.02 -1.45 4.01
C GLY A 116 9.46 -0.25 3.23
N ALA A 117 8.55 0.51 3.85
CA ALA A 117 8.08 1.76 3.26
C ALA A 117 9.22 2.80 3.15
N PHE A 118 10.08 2.91 4.16
CA PHE A 118 11.25 3.78 4.12
C PHE A 118 12.24 3.35 3.04
N LEU A 119 12.61 2.07 2.97
CA LEU A 119 13.57 1.56 1.99
C LEU A 119 13.11 1.79 0.55
N THR A 120 11.85 1.45 0.26
CA THR A 120 11.24 1.65 -1.07
C THR A 120 11.10 3.14 -1.42
N THR A 121 10.74 3.98 -0.44
CA THR A 121 10.70 5.44 -0.61
C THR A 121 12.07 6.00 -0.95
N ARG A 122 13.10 5.63 -0.20
CA ARG A 122 14.49 6.09 -0.43
C ARG A 122 14.98 5.71 -1.83
N ALA A 123 14.71 4.48 -2.26
CA ALA A 123 15.06 4.03 -3.60
C ALA A 123 14.28 4.81 -4.67
N ALA A 124 12.96 4.98 -4.51
CA ALA A 124 12.15 5.77 -5.44
C ALA A 124 12.63 7.21 -5.56
N LEU A 125 12.90 7.88 -4.43
CA LEU A 125 13.37 9.27 -4.43
C LEU A 125 14.69 9.44 -5.19
N ARG A 126 15.66 8.52 -5.00
CA ARG A 126 16.93 8.56 -5.74
C ARG A 126 16.70 8.53 -7.25
N HIS A 127 15.83 7.64 -7.74
CA HIS A 127 15.50 7.56 -9.17
C HIS A 127 14.70 8.77 -9.64
N MET A 128 13.67 9.20 -8.89
CA MET A 128 12.84 10.36 -9.26
C MET A 128 13.65 11.65 -9.32
N TYR A 129 14.58 11.85 -8.38
CA TYR A 129 15.47 13.03 -8.38
C TYR A 129 16.46 12.99 -9.56
N ALA A 130 17.07 11.85 -9.83
CA ALA A 130 17.96 11.70 -10.97
C ALA A 130 17.26 11.89 -12.32
N GLN A 131 15.99 11.53 -12.43
CA GLN A 131 15.18 11.74 -13.64
C GLN A 131 14.76 13.20 -13.85
N GLY A 132 14.62 14.00 -12.80
CA GLY A 132 14.25 15.42 -12.87
C GLY A 132 12.84 15.72 -13.41
N ARG A 133 11.92 14.74 -13.40
CA ARG A 133 10.56 14.90 -13.93
C ARG A 133 9.45 14.72 -12.87
N GLY A 134 9.85 14.80 -11.59
CA GLY A 134 8.94 14.62 -10.45
C GLY A 134 8.51 13.18 -10.25
N GLY A 135 7.48 12.99 -9.43
CA GLY A 135 6.93 11.68 -9.12
C GLY A 135 5.78 11.72 -8.12
N SER A 136 5.19 10.55 -7.87
CA SER A 136 4.13 10.37 -6.88
C SER A 136 4.41 9.14 -6.01
N ILE A 137 4.50 9.32 -4.71
CA ILE A 137 4.64 8.25 -3.74
C ILE A 137 3.31 8.11 -3.00
N ILE A 138 2.75 6.92 -3.00
CA ILE A 138 1.47 6.59 -2.39
C ILE A 138 1.70 5.47 -1.38
N TYR A 139 1.43 5.75 -0.12
CA TYR A 139 1.45 4.74 0.93
C TYR A 139 0.04 4.20 1.14
N ILE A 140 -0.08 2.88 1.24
CA ILE A 140 -1.33 2.28 1.68
C ILE A 140 -1.32 2.20 3.20
N GLY A 141 -1.97 3.21 3.78
CA GLY A 141 -2.25 3.29 5.20
C GLY A 141 -3.41 2.39 5.62
N SER A 142 -4.27 2.92 6.46
CA SER A 142 -5.51 2.30 6.94
C SER A 142 -6.33 3.40 7.66
N ALA A 143 -7.60 3.19 7.89
CA ALA A 143 -8.34 3.96 8.91
C ALA A 143 -7.58 3.91 10.26
N HIS A 144 -6.87 2.81 10.50
CA HIS A 144 -5.94 2.67 11.65
C HIS A 144 -4.68 3.55 11.58
N SER A 145 -4.52 4.36 10.56
CA SER A 145 -3.54 5.46 10.56
C SER A 145 -4.01 6.68 11.36
N LYS A 146 -5.27 6.70 11.78
CA LYS A 146 -5.93 7.80 12.51
C LYS A 146 -6.66 7.32 13.75
N GLU A 147 -7.13 6.09 13.76
CA GLU A 147 -7.90 5.47 14.83
C GLU A 147 -7.16 4.24 15.37
N ALA A 148 -7.45 3.86 16.61
CA ALA A 148 -6.91 2.64 17.20
C ALA A 148 -7.94 1.51 17.16
N SER A 149 -7.44 0.29 17.21
CA SER A 149 -8.25 -0.92 17.38
C SER A 149 -7.53 -1.87 18.34
N LYS A 150 -8.28 -2.60 19.13
CA LYS A 150 -7.72 -3.65 19.99
C LYS A 150 -6.95 -4.68 19.16
N LEU A 151 -6.00 -5.37 19.76
CA LEU A 151 -5.23 -6.49 19.19
C LEU A 151 -4.26 -6.13 18.05
N LYS A 152 -4.08 -4.87 17.69
CA LYS A 152 -3.35 -4.43 16.50
C LYS A 152 -2.21 -3.45 16.79
N ALA A 153 -1.55 -3.57 17.94
CA ALA A 153 -0.55 -2.60 18.37
C ALA A 153 0.54 -2.28 17.33
N PRO A 154 1.31 -3.22 16.76
CA PRO A 154 2.34 -2.91 15.77
C PRO A 154 1.76 -2.38 14.46
N TYR A 155 0.58 -2.87 14.06
CA TYR A 155 -0.10 -2.41 12.85
C TYR A 155 -0.51 -0.95 12.96
N VAL A 156 -1.23 -0.60 14.03
CA VAL A 156 -1.66 0.78 14.30
C VAL A 156 -0.46 1.72 14.38
N THR A 157 0.59 1.31 15.11
CA THR A 157 1.83 2.09 15.22
C THR A 157 2.47 2.34 13.86
N ALA A 158 2.64 1.30 13.04
CA ALA A 158 3.22 1.44 11.72
C ALA A 158 2.36 2.32 10.80
N LYS A 159 1.04 2.11 10.79
CA LYS A 159 0.14 2.88 9.92
C LYS A 159 0.05 4.36 10.30
N HIS A 160 0.16 4.71 11.59
CA HIS A 160 0.36 6.10 12.02
C HIS A 160 1.71 6.66 11.55
N GLY A 161 2.78 5.87 11.63
CA GLY A 161 4.12 6.24 11.19
C GLY A 161 4.18 6.59 9.70
N LEU A 162 3.40 5.90 8.84
CA LEU A 162 3.33 6.21 7.40
C LEU A 162 2.83 7.63 7.11
N ILE A 163 1.92 8.18 7.92
CA ILE A 163 1.49 9.57 7.78
C ILE A 163 2.65 10.53 8.05
N GLY A 164 3.44 10.24 9.08
CA GLY A 164 4.65 11.02 9.39
C GLY A 164 5.65 10.99 8.24
N LEU A 165 5.97 9.79 7.74
CA LEU A 165 6.88 9.61 6.60
C LEU A 165 6.39 10.37 5.36
N ALA A 166 5.11 10.26 5.00
CA ALA A 166 4.54 10.95 3.85
C ALA A 166 4.67 12.48 3.95
N LYS A 167 4.47 13.04 5.15
CA LYS A 167 4.61 14.49 5.38
C LYS A 167 6.05 14.97 5.24
N VAL A 168 7.04 14.20 5.70
CA VAL A 168 8.46 14.52 5.52
C VAL A 168 8.82 14.47 4.04
N VAL A 169 8.47 13.37 3.37
CA VAL A 169 8.75 13.19 1.93
C VAL A 169 8.08 14.27 1.08
N ALA A 170 6.87 14.70 1.43
CA ALA A 170 6.18 15.79 0.75
C ALA A 170 6.94 17.13 0.85
N LYS A 171 7.60 17.39 1.98
CA LYS A 171 8.43 18.60 2.16
C LYS A 171 9.77 18.50 1.42
N GLU A 172 10.46 17.37 1.56
CA GLU A 172 11.78 17.18 0.94
C GLU A 172 11.70 17.02 -0.57
N GLY A 173 10.63 16.38 -1.08
CA GLY A 173 10.41 16.15 -2.50
C GLY A 173 9.89 17.35 -3.29
N ALA A 174 9.42 18.41 -2.62
CA ALA A 174 8.68 19.50 -3.25
C ALA A 174 9.48 20.21 -4.36
N GLU A 175 10.75 20.53 -4.13
CA GLU A 175 11.63 21.19 -5.10
C GLU A 175 11.92 20.32 -6.33
N GLN A 176 11.84 19.01 -6.18
CA GLN A 176 12.03 18.02 -7.24
C GLN A 176 10.70 17.60 -7.90
N GLY A 177 9.59 18.22 -7.53
CA GLY A 177 8.26 17.89 -8.06
C GLY A 177 7.74 16.53 -7.61
N VAL A 178 8.24 15.98 -6.50
CA VAL A 178 7.77 14.70 -5.94
C VAL A 178 6.71 14.95 -4.88
N ARG A 179 5.57 14.28 -5.03
CA ARG A 179 4.44 14.31 -4.09
C ARG A 179 4.39 13.00 -3.30
N ALA A 180 3.94 13.08 -2.05
CA ALA A 180 3.75 11.92 -1.21
C ALA A 180 2.42 12.01 -0.44
N ASN A 181 1.58 10.99 -0.55
CA ASN A 181 0.27 10.93 0.09
C ASN A 181 -0.01 9.52 0.65
N VAL A 182 -1.00 9.43 1.53
CA VAL A 182 -1.45 8.17 2.14
C VAL A 182 -2.90 7.93 1.75
N VAL A 183 -3.21 6.75 1.23
CA VAL A 183 -4.59 6.25 1.15
C VAL A 183 -4.86 5.45 2.41
N CYS A 184 -5.94 5.76 3.11
CA CYS A 184 -6.33 5.13 4.37
C CYS A 184 -7.64 4.34 4.19
N PRO A 185 -7.59 3.08 3.72
CA PRO A 185 -8.78 2.26 3.57
C PRO A 185 -9.40 1.91 4.92
N GLY A 186 -10.71 1.72 4.93
CA GLY A 186 -11.43 0.96 5.95
C GLY A 186 -11.13 -0.53 5.85
N PHE A 187 -12.04 -1.37 6.34
CA PHE A 187 -11.94 -2.81 6.11
C PHE A 187 -12.27 -3.12 4.65
N VAL A 188 -11.29 -3.69 3.95
CA VAL A 188 -11.41 -4.15 2.57
C VAL A 188 -11.39 -5.67 2.57
N ARG A 189 -12.42 -6.31 1.99
CA ARG A 189 -12.52 -7.77 1.98
C ARG A 189 -11.44 -8.39 1.10
N THR A 190 -10.32 -8.73 1.70
CA THR A 190 -9.10 -9.29 1.11
C THR A 190 -8.75 -10.60 1.80
N PRO A 191 -7.87 -11.45 1.23
CA PRO A 191 -7.37 -12.63 1.94
C PRO A 191 -6.81 -12.32 3.34
N LEU A 192 -6.23 -11.13 3.51
CA LEU A 192 -5.72 -10.66 4.81
C LEU A 192 -6.86 -10.43 5.82
N VAL A 193 -7.98 -9.84 5.40
CA VAL A 193 -9.13 -9.58 6.27
C VAL A 193 -9.90 -10.87 6.54
N GLU A 194 -10.09 -11.73 5.54
CA GLU A 194 -10.74 -13.03 5.72
C GLU A 194 -10.03 -13.89 6.79
N LYS A 195 -8.69 -13.87 6.80
CA LYS A 195 -7.91 -14.55 7.84
C LYS A 195 -8.11 -13.94 9.22
N GLN A 196 -8.29 -12.64 9.35
CA GLN A 196 -8.46 -11.96 10.63
C GLN A 196 -9.81 -12.24 11.30
N ILE A 197 -10.85 -12.57 10.54
CA ILE A 197 -12.21 -12.79 11.09
C ILE A 197 -12.19 -13.92 12.14
N PRO A 198 -11.79 -15.17 11.83
CA PRO A 198 -11.72 -16.22 12.81
C PRO A 198 -10.69 -15.97 13.92
N GLU A 199 -9.57 -15.33 13.62
CA GLU A 199 -8.56 -14.98 14.62
C GLU A 199 -9.15 -14.02 15.68
N GLN A 200 -9.85 -12.97 15.26
CA GLN A 200 -10.48 -12.03 16.17
C GLN A 200 -11.68 -12.62 16.90
N ALA A 201 -12.47 -13.49 16.24
CA ALA A 201 -13.57 -14.20 16.88
C ALA A 201 -13.09 -15.02 18.08
N LYS A 202 -11.99 -15.74 17.88
CA LYS A 202 -11.34 -16.54 18.95
C LYS A 202 -10.83 -15.65 20.10
N GLU A 203 -10.08 -14.59 19.79
CA GLU A 203 -9.49 -13.69 20.80
C GLU A 203 -10.54 -12.90 21.59
N LEU A 204 -11.65 -12.54 20.94
CA LEU A 204 -12.72 -11.76 21.57
C LEU A 204 -13.80 -12.63 22.20
N GLY A 205 -13.83 -13.94 21.94
CA GLY A 205 -14.84 -14.88 22.43
C GLY A 205 -16.24 -14.62 21.87
N ILE A 206 -16.33 -14.17 20.61
CA ILE A 206 -17.59 -13.85 19.91
C ILE A 206 -17.67 -14.60 18.57
N SER A 207 -18.85 -14.56 17.91
CA SER A 207 -19.02 -15.19 16.60
C SER A 207 -18.29 -14.41 15.49
N GLU A 208 -17.99 -15.07 14.38
CA GLU A 208 -17.42 -14.42 13.17
C GLU A 208 -18.36 -13.34 12.62
N ASP A 209 -19.68 -13.59 12.66
CA ASP A 209 -20.69 -12.60 12.27
C ASP A 209 -20.66 -11.37 13.15
N ASP A 210 -20.42 -11.52 14.46
CA ASP A 210 -20.25 -10.39 15.39
C ASP A 210 -18.95 -9.63 15.11
N VAL A 211 -17.87 -10.31 14.75
CA VAL A 211 -16.63 -9.64 14.32
C VAL A 211 -16.92 -8.75 13.11
N ILE A 212 -17.61 -9.26 12.10
CA ILE A 212 -17.96 -8.48 10.91
C ILE A 212 -18.84 -7.29 11.30
N LYS A 213 -19.97 -7.52 11.94
CA LYS A 213 -20.97 -6.48 12.20
C LYS A 213 -20.56 -5.49 13.28
N ASN A 214 -20.04 -5.99 14.41
CA ASN A 214 -19.87 -5.22 15.65
C ASN A 214 -18.41 -4.78 15.88
N VAL A 215 -17.45 -5.29 15.10
CA VAL A 215 -16.03 -4.91 15.18
C VAL A 215 -15.55 -4.24 13.90
N MET A 216 -15.78 -4.86 12.74
CA MET A 216 -15.24 -4.34 11.49
C MET A 216 -16.11 -3.24 10.86
N LEU A 217 -17.43 -3.43 10.80
CA LEU A 217 -18.34 -2.51 10.11
C LEU A 217 -19.12 -1.57 11.02
N LYS A 218 -18.95 -1.69 12.33
CA LYS A 218 -19.71 -0.92 13.33
C LYS A 218 -19.67 0.59 13.12
N GLU A 219 -18.54 1.11 12.74
CA GLU A 219 -18.31 2.56 12.60
C GLU A 219 -18.56 3.08 11.16
N THR A 220 -18.91 2.18 10.21
CA THR A 220 -19.30 2.60 8.86
C THR A 220 -20.74 3.12 8.86
N VAL A 221 -21.04 4.06 7.96
CA VAL A 221 -22.38 4.70 7.92
C VAL A 221 -23.43 3.83 7.22
N ASP A 222 -23.02 2.83 6.47
CA ASP A 222 -23.87 1.97 5.63
C ASP A 222 -23.71 0.46 5.91
N GLY A 223 -22.77 0.08 6.79
CA GLY A 223 -22.51 -1.31 7.13
C GLY A 223 -21.76 -2.10 6.05
N GLU A 224 -21.09 -1.42 5.11
CA GLU A 224 -20.44 -2.03 3.96
C GLU A 224 -18.91 -2.06 4.08
N PHE A 225 -18.30 -3.07 3.46
CA PHE A 225 -16.85 -3.11 3.28
C PHE A 225 -16.42 -2.16 2.17
N THR A 226 -15.32 -1.44 2.38
CA THR A 226 -14.62 -0.74 1.29
C THR A 226 -14.18 -1.74 0.23
N THR A 227 -14.42 -1.44 -1.05
CA THR A 227 -14.03 -2.33 -2.14
C THR A 227 -12.58 -2.11 -2.56
N LEU A 228 -11.99 -3.13 -3.21
CA LEU A 228 -10.67 -3.00 -3.85
C LEU A 228 -10.66 -1.89 -4.89
N ASP A 229 -11.76 -1.73 -5.64
CA ASP A 229 -11.95 -0.71 -6.67
C ASP A 229 -11.93 0.71 -6.07
N ASP A 230 -12.58 0.95 -4.93
CA ASP A 230 -12.59 2.25 -4.27
C ASP A 230 -11.17 2.71 -3.90
N VAL A 231 -10.38 1.79 -3.32
CA VAL A 231 -9.00 2.08 -2.93
C VAL A 231 -8.13 2.33 -4.16
N ALA A 232 -8.27 1.51 -5.20
CA ALA A 232 -7.49 1.63 -6.42
C ALA A 232 -7.82 2.92 -7.20
N ARG A 233 -9.08 3.34 -7.25
CA ARG A 233 -9.49 4.64 -7.84
C ARG A 233 -8.87 5.81 -7.11
N CYS A 234 -8.82 5.77 -5.78
CA CYS A 234 -8.14 6.79 -5.00
C CYS A 234 -6.64 6.83 -5.32
N ALA A 235 -5.99 5.67 -5.45
CA ALA A 235 -4.59 5.60 -5.87
C ALA A 235 -4.36 6.15 -7.29
N VAL A 236 -5.24 5.86 -8.25
CA VAL A 236 -5.20 6.44 -9.61
C VAL A 236 -5.32 7.96 -9.54
N PHE A 237 -6.26 8.49 -8.76
CA PHE A 237 -6.44 9.93 -8.57
C PHE A 237 -5.17 10.59 -8.03
N LEU A 238 -4.55 10.02 -6.99
CA LEU A 238 -3.31 10.56 -6.41
C LEU A 238 -2.12 10.46 -7.37
N ALA A 239 -2.01 9.37 -8.12
CA ALA A 239 -0.94 9.17 -9.09
C ALA A 239 -1.03 10.16 -10.26
N SER A 240 -2.25 10.45 -10.72
CA SER A 240 -2.53 11.29 -11.89
C SER A 240 -2.66 12.78 -11.59
N PHE A 241 -2.68 13.19 -10.33
CA PHE A 241 -2.91 14.59 -9.96
C PHE A 241 -1.83 15.51 -10.56
N PRO A 242 -2.22 16.60 -11.26
CA PRO A 242 -1.32 17.29 -12.19
C PRO A 242 -0.37 18.31 -11.54
N SER A 243 -0.50 18.57 -10.24
CA SER A 243 0.30 19.59 -9.55
C SER A 243 0.72 19.17 -8.15
N ASN A 244 1.59 19.92 -7.49
CA ASN A 244 2.02 19.69 -6.11
C ASN A 244 1.00 20.17 -5.06
N ALA A 245 -0.17 20.67 -5.47
CA ALA A 245 -1.20 21.12 -4.52
C ALA A 245 -1.74 20.01 -3.62
N LEU A 246 -1.69 18.75 -4.10
CA LEU A 246 -2.12 17.58 -3.32
C LEU A 246 -0.90 16.74 -2.92
N THR A 247 -0.29 17.11 -1.80
CA THR A 247 0.85 16.39 -1.19
C THR A 247 0.78 16.43 0.33
N GLY A 248 1.36 15.46 1.01
CA GLY A 248 1.36 15.34 2.47
C GLY A 248 0.00 14.99 3.09
N GLN A 249 -0.97 14.56 2.25
CA GLN A 249 -2.33 14.28 2.68
C GLN A 249 -2.55 12.81 3.02
N SER A 250 -3.52 12.55 3.89
CA SER A 250 -4.03 11.22 4.19
C SER A 250 -5.52 11.18 3.87
N ILE A 251 -5.88 10.44 2.81
CA ILE A 251 -7.25 10.36 2.30
C ILE A 251 -7.89 9.09 2.82
N VAL A 252 -8.97 9.23 3.57
CA VAL A 252 -9.72 8.11 4.13
C VAL A 252 -10.75 7.62 3.09
N VAL A 253 -10.77 6.29 2.87
CA VAL A 253 -11.71 5.59 1.97
C VAL A 253 -12.32 4.45 2.80
N SER A 254 -13.39 4.73 3.57
CA SER A 254 -13.79 3.85 4.67
C SER A 254 -15.28 3.87 5.00
N HIS A 255 -16.16 4.27 4.08
CA HIS A 255 -17.59 4.37 4.37
C HIS A 255 -17.92 5.19 5.64
N GLY A 256 -17.22 6.33 5.80
CA GLY A 256 -17.45 7.22 6.93
C GLY A 256 -16.74 6.83 8.24
N TRP A 257 -16.08 5.68 8.34
CA TRP A 257 -15.22 5.38 9.47
C TRP A 257 -13.98 6.31 9.47
N ALA A 258 -13.63 6.85 10.64
CA ALA A 258 -12.49 7.76 10.81
C ALA A 258 -12.60 9.07 9.97
N MET A 259 -13.71 9.78 10.09
CA MET A 259 -13.98 11.08 9.44
C MET A 259 -13.19 12.26 10.06
N ARG A 260 -11.86 12.18 10.24
CA ARG A 260 -11.03 13.21 10.89
C ARG A 260 -9.85 13.65 10.04
#